data_9e878d7f71f79e5ddbab5d8c44eada62
#
_entry.id   9e878d7f71f79e5ddbab5d8c44eada62
#
_cell.length_a   1.000
_cell.length_b   1.000
_cell.length_c   1.000
_cell.angle_alpha   90.00
_cell.angle_beta   90.00
_cell.angle_gamma   90.00
#
_symmetry.space_group_name_H-M   'P 1'
#
loop_
_entity.id
_entity.type
_entity.pdbx_description
1 polymer ?
#
loop_
_entity_poly.entity_id
_entity_poly.type
_entity_poly.pdbx_seq_one_letter_code
_entity_poly.pdbx_strand_id
1 'polypeptide(L)'
;MVKVSIVIPVYNRKNFLTVCIKSLLAQSFEDFEICLVDDGSTDGTGLLCDELAEKDTRIRVLHVQNGGAAYARQKGVELATGEWVVFVDSDDTMPADALQRLFQATSEDTDIVVGFCRKKRLWGVNRLSPACYRKLLIKGRYNISATCGKLFRRTLFDEYTLRTPREIVMGEDMLMNLRLAFASSKPVRLVGGNSVYNYIQHGGNITHVFKLTADYEHIFHKERLLSIPEEEHARYMPVMIYRRLRMLRRILRCAQKDNTVEELRTSAFVKELLADIHAIRYTFWRYPHWRLWRFLASAGK
;
A
#
# COMPACT_ATOMS: atom_id res chain seq x y z
N MET A 1 -8.62 -3.23 -27.57
CA MET A 1 -7.46 -2.69 -26.79
C MET A 1 -7.74 -2.95 -25.33
N VAL A 2 -6.85 -3.63 -24.61
CA VAL A 2 -7.02 -3.95 -23.19
C VAL A 2 -7.22 -2.68 -22.37
N LYS A 3 -8.26 -2.65 -21.53
CA LYS A 3 -8.57 -1.50 -20.66
C LYS A 3 -7.91 -1.59 -19.30
N VAL A 4 -7.89 -2.78 -18.69
CA VAL A 4 -7.38 -3.00 -17.33
C VAL A 4 -6.36 -4.13 -17.33
N SER A 5 -5.17 -3.89 -16.77
CA SER A 5 -4.19 -4.93 -16.45
C SER A 5 -4.26 -5.25 -14.95
N ILE A 6 -4.51 -6.51 -14.63
CA ILE A 6 -4.50 -7.04 -13.26
C ILE A 6 -3.10 -7.58 -13.00
N VAL A 7 -2.34 -6.90 -12.16
CA VAL A 7 -0.97 -7.29 -11.80
C VAL A 7 -0.99 -8.09 -10.50
N ILE A 8 -0.43 -9.32 -10.56
CA ILE A 8 -0.44 -10.26 -9.44
C ILE A 8 0.99 -10.71 -9.15
N PRO A 9 1.61 -10.22 -8.07
CA PRO A 9 2.86 -10.77 -7.57
C PRO A 9 2.60 -12.12 -6.91
N VAL A 10 3.40 -13.13 -7.25
CA VAL A 10 3.21 -14.50 -6.77
C VAL A 10 4.54 -15.04 -6.22
N TYR A 11 4.53 -15.54 -4.99
CA TYR A 11 5.67 -16.25 -4.41
C TYR A 11 5.18 -17.31 -3.43
N ASN A 12 5.41 -18.61 -3.77
CA ASN A 12 5.00 -19.75 -2.94
C ASN A 12 3.53 -19.69 -2.54
N ARG A 13 2.62 -19.70 -3.54
CA ARG A 13 1.15 -19.57 -3.36
C ARG A 13 0.34 -20.65 -4.07
N LYS A 14 0.92 -21.85 -4.26
CA LYS A 14 0.29 -22.98 -4.95
C LYS A 14 -1.14 -23.27 -4.47
N ASN A 15 -1.36 -23.19 -3.16
CA ASN A 15 -2.66 -23.51 -2.55
C ASN A 15 -3.73 -22.41 -2.69
N PHE A 16 -3.34 -21.18 -3.05
CA PHE A 16 -4.25 -20.02 -3.08
C PHE A 16 -4.49 -19.52 -4.51
N LEU A 17 -3.49 -19.58 -5.37
CA LEU A 17 -3.47 -18.94 -6.68
C LEU A 17 -4.68 -19.33 -7.55
N THR A 18 -5.08 -20.61 -7.56
CA THR A 18 -6.23 -21.07 -8.35
C THR A 18 -7.53 -20.40 -7.95
N VAL A 19 -7.76 -20.15 -6.65
CA VAL A 19 -8.96 -19.48 -6.14
C VAL A 19 -8.92 -17.99 -6.51
N CYS A 20 -7.77 -17.35 -6.38
CA CYS A 20 -7.54 -15.96 -6.80
C CYS A 20 -7.90 -15.81 -8.29
N ILE A 21 -7.25 -16.58 -9.18
CA ILE A 21 -7.44 -16.50 -10.63
C ILE A 21 -8.89 -16.78 -11.03
N LYS A 22 -9.54 -17.80 -10.46
CA LYS A 22 -10.97 -18.07 -10.73
C LYS A 22 -11.86 -16.85 -10.42
N SER A 23 -11.58 -16.12 -9.33
CA SER A 23 -12.34 -14.93 -8.97
C SER A 23 -12.16 -13.79 -9.96
N LEU A 24 -10.99 -13.71 -10.59
CA LEU A 24 -10.67 -12.68 -11.58
C LEU A 24 -11.25 -13.03 -12.95
N LEU A 25 -11.18 -14.28 -13.35
CA LEU A 25 -11.80 -14.75 -14.60
C LEU A 25 -13.34 -14.68 -14.58
N ALA A 26 -13.93 -14.67 -13.39
CA ALA A 26 -15.38 -14.50 -13.17
C ALA A 26 -15.84 -13.03 -13.12
N GLN A 27 -14.96 -12.05 -13.42
CA GLN A 27 -15.36 -10.63 -13.45
C GLN A 27 -16.37 -10.37 -14.58
N SER A 28 -17.38 -9.55 -14.30
CA SER A 28 -18.39 -9.11 -15.28
C SER A 28 -17.83 -8.09 -16.31
N PHE A 29 -16.69 -7.51 -16.04
CA PHE A 29 -15.92 -6.67 -16.95
C PHE A 29 -14.97 -7.54 -17.76
N GLU A 30 -15.00 -7.48 -19.09
CA GLU A 30 -14.31 -8.43 -19.98
C GLU A 30 -12.98 -7.88 -20.57
N ASP A 31 -12.83 -6.56 -20.70
CA ASP A 31 -11.67 -5.93 -21.35
C ASP A 31 -10.44 -5.87 -20.42
N PHE A 32 -9.98 -7.01 -19.92
CA PHE A 32 -8.80 -7.07 -19.04
C PHE A 32 -7.80 -8.15 -19.47
N GLU A 33 -6.58 -8.00 -18.99
CA GLU A 33 -5.52 -9.01 -18.95
C GLU A 33 -5.08 -9.27 -17.52
N ILE A 34 -4.46 -10.42 -17.27
CA ILE A 34 -3.84 -10.81 -16.00
C ILE A 34 -2.34 -10.95 -16.23
N CYS A 35 -1.55 -10.14 -15.53
CA CYS A 35 -0.09 -10.18 -15.52
C CYS A 35 0.36 -10.91 -14.24
N LEU A 36 0.62 -12.22 -14.34
CA LEU A 36 1.19 -13.03 -13.26
C LEU A 36 2.71 -12.88 -13.23
N VAL A 37 3.26 -12.46 -12.11
CA VAL A 37 4.72 -12.42 -11.93
C VAL A 37 5.12 -13.40 -10.85
N ASP A 38 5.67 -14.53 -11.24
CA ASP A 38 6.25 -15.52 -10.33
C ASP A 38 7.64 -15.05 -9.88
N ASP A 39 7.75 -14.66 -8.62
CA ASP A 39 8.94 -14.11 -7.98
C ASP A 39 9.88 -15.23 -7.47
N GLY A 40 10.16 -16.23 -8.33
CA GLY A 40 11.08 -17.31 -8.04
C GLY A 40 10.52 -18.33 -7.04
N SER A 41 9.29 -18.76 -7.21
CA SER A 41 8.65 -19.78 -6.35
C SER A 41 9.34 -21.13 -6.42
N THR A 42 9.35 -21.84 -5.28
CA THR A 42 10.00 -23.15 -5.10
C THR A 42 9.03 -24.28 -4.76
N ASP A 43 7.74 -23.98 -4.58
CA ASP A 43 6.69 -24.94 -4.16
C ASP A 43 5.86 -25.50 -5.33
N GLY A 44 6.27 -25.22 -6.58
CA GLY A 44 5.54 -25.59 -7.80
C GLY A 44 4.50 -24.55 -8.24
N THR A 45 4.47 -23.37 -7.61
CA THR A 45 3.60 -22.25 -8.04
C THR A 45 3.92 -21.79 -9.45
N GLY A 46 5.21 -21.74 -9.85
CA GLY A 46 5.62 -21.34 -11.21
C GLY A 46 4.97 -22.21 -12.29
N LEU A 47 5.04 -23.54 -12.14
CA LEU A 47 4.37 -24.49 -13.05
C LEU A 47 2.85 -24.26 -13.09
N LEU A 48 2.23 -23.99 -11.94
CA LEU A 48 0.80 -23.66 -11.89
C LEU A 48 0.48 -22.37 -12.65
N CYS A 49 1.37 -21.37 -12.64
CA CYS A 49 1.19 -20.14 -13.42
C CYS A 49 1.12 -20.46 -14.92
N ASP A 50 2.05 -21.30 -15.42
CA ASP A 50 2.10 -21.72 -16.83
C ASP A 50 0.85 -22.50 -17.22
N GLU A 51 0.42 -23.46 -16.40
CA GLU A 51 -0.82 -24.21 -16.61
C GLU A 51 -2.08 -23.32 -16.69
N LEU A 52 -2.11 -22.21 -15.92
CA LEU A 52 -3.20 -21.26 -15.94
C LEU A 52 -3.18 -20.42 -17.21
N ALA A 53 -2.00 -20.01 -17.68
CA ALA A 53 -1.83 -19.26 -18.93
C ALA A 53 -2.19 -20.09 -20.18
N GLU A 54 -1.90 -21.39 -20.16
CA GLU A 54 -2.33 -22.29 -21.24
C GLU A 54 -3.87 -22.42 -21.36
N LYS A 55 -4.58 -22.24 -20.24
CA LYS A 55 -6.06 -22.39 -20.19
C LYS A 55 -6.82 -21.11 -20.55
N ASP A 56 -6.22 -19.94 -20.41
CA ASP A 56 -6.89 -18.67 -20.69
C ASP A 56 -5.90 -17.64 -21.26
N THR A 57 -6.12 -17.23 -22.50
CA THR A 57 -5.23 -16.32 -23.24
C THR A 57 -5.13 -14.91 -22.65
N ARG A 58 -6.00 -14.56 -21.72
CA ARG A 58 -5.92 -13.28 -20.97
C ARG A 58 -4.81 -13.31 -19.93
N ILE A 59 -4.26 -14.50 -19.58
CA ILE A 59 -3.20 -14.65 -18.57
C ILE A 59 -1.84 -14.65 -19.27
N ARG A 60 -0.98 -13.75 -18.80
CA ARG A 60 0.43 -13.65 -19.22
C ARG A 60 1.31 -13.86 -18.00
N VAL A 61 2.31 -14.72 -18.14
CA VAL A 61 3.23 -15.09 -17.06
C VAL A 61 4.61 -14.51 -17.31
N LEU A 62 5.24 -14.06 -16.25
CA LEU A 62 6.66 -13.69 -16.22
C LEU A 62 7.31 -14.31 -14.99
N HIS A 63 8.33 -15.15 -15.21
CA HIS A 63 9.16 -15.68 -14.12
C HIS A 63 10.37 -14.79 -13.92
N VAL A 64 10.62 -14.43 -12.66
CA VAL A 64 11.78 -13.60 -12.28
C VAL A 64 12.53 -14.24 -11.12
N GLN A 65 13.80 -13.86 -10.94
CA GLN A 65 14.53 -14.18 -9.74
C GLN A 65 13.91 -13.44 -8.55
N ASN A 66 13.81 -14.11 -7.38
CA ASN A 66 13.18 -13.54 -6.20
C ASN A 66 13.76 -12.17 -5.83
N GLY A 67 12.93 -11.15 -5.95
CA GLY A 67 13.21 -9.74 -5.65
C GLY A 67 12.24 -9.12 -4.63
N GLY A 68 11.22 -9.87 -4.20
CA GLY A 68 10.17 -9.43 -3.29
C GLY A 68 8.95 -8.82 -3.98
N ALA A 69 7.87 -8.67 -3.24
CA ALA A 69 6.56 -8.27 -3.77
C ALA A 69 6.58 -6.93 -4.54
N ALA A 70 7.37 -5.95 -4.09
CA ALA A 70 7.51 -4.67 -4.78
C ALA A 70 8.17 -4.83 -6.16
N TYR A 71 9.24 -5.62 -6.24
CA TYR A 71 9.92 -5.93 -7.50
C TYR A 71 9.00 -6.70 -8.46
N ALA A 72 8.27 -7.69 -7.96
CA ALA A 72 7.31 -8.43 -8.76
C ALA A 72 6.18 -7.53 -9.28
N ARG A 73 5.66 -6.59 -8.46
CA ARG A 73 4.68 -5.59 -8.93
C ARG A 73 5.26 -4.68 -10.01
N GLN A 74 6.52 -4.24 -9.87
CA GLN A 74 7.21 -3.47 -10.91
C GLN A 74 7.24 -4.24 -12.22
N LYS A 75 7.70 -5.49 -12.21
CA LYS A 75 7.75 -6.34 -13.40
C LYS A 75 6.37 -6.60 -14.02
N GLY A 76 5.34 -6.70 -13.19
CA GLY A 76 3.97 -6.81 -13.65
C GLY A 76 3.46 -5.53 -14.34
N VAL A 77 3.82 -4.35 -13.86
CA VAL A 77 3.50 -3.08 -14.54
C VAL A 77 4.25 -2.93 -15.85
N GLU A 78 5.52 -3.36 -15.91
CA GLU A 78 6.30 -3.39 -17.17
C GLU A 78 5.67 -4.34 -18.21
N LEU A 79 5.06 -5.45 -17.77
CA LEU A 79 4.34 -6.39 -18.61
C LEU A 79 2.96 -5.87 -19.05
N ALA A 80 2.33 -4.98 -18.28
CA ALA A 80 0.97 -4.50 -18.46
C ALA A 80 0.80 -3.65 -19.73
N THR A 81 -0.28 -3.91 -20.50
CA THR A 81 -0.64 -3.18 -21.73
C THR A 81 -1.89 -2.32 -21.57
N GLY A 82 -2.69 -2.56 -20.54
CA GLY A 82 -3.94 -1.85 -20.29
C GLY A 82 -3.75 -0.37 -19.97
N GLU A 83 -4.79 0.40 -20.17
CA GLU A 83 -4.83 1.82 -19.82
C GLU A 83 -4.76 2.03 -18.30
N TRP A 84 -5.34 1.10 -17.57
CA TRP A 84 -5.41 1.11 -16.10
C TRP A 84 -4.74 -0.13 -15.51
N VAL A 85 -4.15 0.00 -14.33
CA VAL A 85 -3.54 -1.08 -13.56
C VAL A 85 -4.29 -1.25 -12.25
N VAL A 86 -4.56 -2.50 -11.88
CA VAL A 86 -5.02 -2.92 -10.55
C VAL A 86 -4.09 -3.98 -9.98
N PHE A 87 -3.74 -3.88 -8.71
CA PHE A 87 -2.96 -4.90 -8.00
C PHE A 87 -3.89 -5.83 -7.23
N VAL A 88 -3.61 -7.13 -7.31
CA VAL A 88 -4.29 -8.17 -6.55
C VAL A 88 -3.23 -9.09 -5.95
N ASP A 89 -3.31 -9.33 -4.64
CA ASP A 89 -2.42 -10.29 -3.99
C ASP A 89 -2.88 -11.73 -4.30
N SER A 90 -1.94 -12.62 -4.53
CA SER A 90 -2.19 -13.97 -5.06
C SER A 90 -2.95 -14.91 -4.11
N ASP A 91 -3.17 -14.49 -2.87
CA ASP A 91 -3.95 -15.18 -1.83
C ASP A 91 -5.31 -14.51 -1.52
N ASP A 92 -5.68 -13.47 -2.29
CA ASP A 92 -6.93 -12.73 -2.13
C ASP A 92 -7.88 -12.95 -3.32
N THR A 93 -9.10 -12.39 -3.25
CA THR A 93 -10.10 -12.48 -4.32
C THR A 93 -10.79 -11.14 -4.57
N MET A 94 -11.47 -11.03 -5.72
CA MET A 94 -12.32 -9.89 -6.03
C MET A 94 -13.79 -10.33 -6.24
N PRO A 95 -14.80 -9.58 -5.74
CA PRO A 95 -16.20 -9.77 -6.14
C PRO A 95 -16.37 -9.66 -7.65
N ALA A 96 -17.32 -10.44 -8.23
CA ALA A 96 -17.49 -10.52 -9.67
C ALA A 96 -17.79 -9.18 -10.38
N ASP A 97 -18.37 -8.21 -9.66
CA ASP A 97 -18.68 -6.87 -10.19
C ASP A 97 -17.62 -5.82 -9.92
N ALA A 98 -16.50 -6.21 -9.29
CA ALA A 98 -15.53 -5.27 -8.74
C ALA A 98 -14.81 -4.44 -9.82
N LEU A 99 -14.29 -5.08 -10.88
CA LEU A 99 -13.65 -4.37 -12.00
C LEU A 99 -14.61 -3.45 -12.72
N GLN A 100 -15.84 -3.90 -12.97
CA GLN A 100 -16.89 -3.11 -13.61
C GLN A 100 -17.17 -1.83 -12.82
N ARG A 101 -17.33 -1.93 -11.50
CA ARG A 101 -17.60 -0.79 -10.62
C ARG A 101 -16.42 0.16 -10.52
N LEU A 102 -15.19 -0.36 -10.46
CA LEU A 102 -13.98 0.45 -10.48
C LEU A 102 -13.83 1.19 -11.81
N PHE A 103 -14.02 0.48 -12.95
CA PHE A 103 -13.87 1.06 -14.27
C PHE A 103 -14.93 2.11 -14.59
N GLN A 104 -16.18 1.91 -14.17
CA GLN A 104 -17.27 2.90 -14.33
C GLN A 104 -16.97 4.24 -13.59
N ALA A 105 -16.10 4.22 -12.58
CA ALA A 105 -15.70 5.42 -11.87
C ALA A 105 -14.51 6.15 -12.53
N THR A 106 -13.94 5.60 -13.61
CA THR A 106 -12.86 6.25 -14.36
C THR A 106 -13.39 7.41 -15.19
N SER A 107 -12.55 8.39 -15.46
CA SER A 107 -12.83 9.52 -16.31
C SER A 107 -11.52 10.19 -16.76
N GLU A 108 -11.57 11.09 -17.72
CA GLU A 108 -10.38 11.84 -18.18
C GLU A 108 -9.80 12.72 -17.06
N ASP A 109 -10.62 13.19 -16.15
CA ASP A 109 -10.24 14.06 -15.02
C ASP A 109 -9.81 13.27 -13.77
N THR A 110 -9.55 11.95 -13.87
CA THR A 110 -9.02 11.16 -12.77
C THR A 110 -7.93 10.20 -13.23
N ASP A 111 -6.94 9.97 -12.38
CA ASP A 111 -5.87 9.01 -12.60
C ASP A 111 -5.88 7.90 -11.55
N ILE A 112 -6.65 8.08 -10.47
CA ILE A 112 -6.73 7.12 -9.36
C ILE A 112 -8.19 6.92 -8.97
N VAL A 113 -8.64 5.66 -9.00
CA VAL A 113 -9.95 5.23 -8.48
C VAL A 113 -9.73 4.32 -7.27
N VAL A 114 -10.43 4.59 -6.18
CA VAL A 114 -10.31 3.84 -4.93
C VAL A 114 -11.62 3.15 -4.59
N GLY A 115 -11.59 1.84 -4.58
CA GLY A 115 -12.61 1.01 -3.94
C GLY A 115 -12.18 0.60 -2.52
N PHE A 116 -13.09 0.02 -1.77
CA PHE A 116 -12.82 -0.36 -0.38
C PHE A 116 -12.81 -1.88 -0.21
N CYS A 117 -11.88 -2.38 0.61
CA CYS A 117 -11.78 -3.78 1.00
C CYS A 117 -12.80 -4.19 2.08
N ARG A 118 -13.59 -3.26 2.62
CA ARG A 118 -14.66 -3.47 3.60
C ARG A 118 -15.73 -2.40 3.41
N LYS A 119 -17.01 -2.70 3.77
CA LYS A 119 -18.10 -1.72 3.78
C LYS A 119 -17.73 -0.54 4.69
N LYS A 120 -17.13 0.51 4.13
CA LYS A 120 -16.93 1.79 4.81
C LYS A 120 -17.48 2.89 3.93
N ARG A 121 -18.50 3.58 4.44
CA ARG A 121 -18.98 4.82 3.85
C ARG A 121 -18.01 5.94 4.23
N LEU A 122 -17.31 6.51 3.27
CA LEU A 122 -16.89 7.91 3.36
C LEU A 122 -18.14 8.75 3.04
N TRP A 123 -19.07 8.81 3.97
CA TRP A 123 -20.26 9.70 4.08
C TRP A 123 -20.60 10.44 2.77
N GLY A 124 -21.12 9.77 1.75
CA GLY A 124 -21.60 10.41 0.52
C GLY A 124 -20.54 11.08 -0.37
N VAL A 125 -19.25 11.00 0.00
CA VAL A 125 -18.17 11.58 -0.78
C VAL A 125 -17.76 10.59 -1.85
N ASN A 126 -17.88 10.98 -3.12
CA ASN A 126 -17.45 10.17 -4.27
C ASN A 126 -16.15 10.69 -4.92
N ARG A 127 -15.58 11.79 -4.39
CA ARG A 127 -14.39 12.45 -4.93
C ARG A 127 -13.56 13.09 -3.81
N LEU A 128 -12.25 12.93 -3.86
CA LEU A 128 -11.30 13.58 -2.98
C LEU A 128 -10.38 14.51 -3.76
N SER A 129 -10.03 15.65 -3.17
CA SER A 129 -8.92 16.43 -3.72
C SER A 129 -7.60 15.68 -3.52
N PRO A 130 -6.58 15.91 -4.38
CA PRO A 130 -5.26 15.28 -4.23
C PRO A 130 -4.67 15.48 -2.84
N ALA A 131 -4.77 16.69 -2.29
CA ALA A 131 -4.27 17.00 -0.95
C ALA A 131 -4.99 16.20 0.16
N CYS A 132 -6.30 16.00 0.04
CA CYS A 132 -7.05 15.19 0.99
C CYS A 132 -6.63 13.71 0.92
N TYR A 133 -6.50 13.15 -0.28
CA TYR A 133 -6.07 11.78 -0.50
C TYR A 133 -4.67 11.53 0.05
N ARG A 134 -3.69 12.40 -0.25
CA ARG A 134 -2.32 12.35 0.29
C ARG A 134 -2.31 12.35 1.82
N LYS A 135 -3.11 13.24 2.45
CA LYS A 135 -3.25 13.26 3.93
C LYS A 135 -3.81 11.96 4.49
N LEU A 136 -4.78 11.33 3.82
CA LEU A 136 -5.36 10.06 4.25
C LEU A 136 -4.37 8.91 4.12
N LEU A 137 -3.57 8.87 3.04
CA LEU A 137 -2.49 7.91 2.85
C LEU A 137 -1.46 8.02 3.98
N ILE A 138 -0.94 9.23 4.24
CA ILE A 138 0.05 9.47 5.30
C ILE A 138 -0.52 9.08 6.67
N LYS A 139 -1.78 9.36 6.97
CA LYS A 139 -2.44 8.94 8.21
C LYS A 139 -2.61 7.43 8.33
N GLY A 140 -2.60 6.69 7.21
CA GLY A 140 -2.87 5.26 7.18
C GLY A 140 -4.27 4.92 7.71
N ARG A 141 -5.29 5.69 7.32
CA ARG A 141 -6.69 5.47 7.70
C ARG A 141 -7.47 4.81 6.57
N TYR A 142 -8.53 4.08 6.94
CA TYR A 142 -9.53 3.50 6.01
C TYR A 142 -9.00 2.44 5.04
N ASN A 143 -7.86 1.80 5.33
CA ASN A 143 -7.17 0.87 4.43
C ASN A 143 -6.83 1.48 3.05
N ILE A 144 -6.74 2.82 3.00
CA ILE A 144 -6.38 3.55 1.77
C ILE A 144 -4.91 3.35 1.40
N SER A 145 -4.07 2.94 2.35
CA SER A 145 -2.63 2.76 2.11
C SER A 145 -2.29 1.51 1.28
N ALA A 146 -3.11 0.46 1.30
CA ALA A 146 -2.91 -0.70 0.44
C ALA A 146 -3.11 -0.34 -1.05
N THR A 147 -2.42 -1.02 -1.96
CA THR A 147 -2.58 -0.83 -3.41
C THR A 147 -3.77 -1.58 -3.96
N CYS A 148 -4.18 -2.65 -3.29
CA CYS A 148 -5.30 -3.50 -3.69
C CYS A 148 -6.64 -2.75 -3.70
N GLY A 149 -7.53 -3.16 -4.61
CA GLY A 149 -8.86 -2.56 -4.75
C GLY A 149 -8.84 -1.14 -5.34
N LYS A 150 -7.82 -0.79 -6.12
CA LYS A 150 -7.68 0.51 -6.79
C LYS A 150 -7.35 0.33 -8.25
N LEU A 151 -7.82 1.27 -9.08
CA LEU A 151 -7.29 1.48 -10.42
C LEU A 151 -6.36 2.68 -10.42
N PHE A 152 -5.22 2.50 -11.05
CA PHE A 152 -4.24 3.55 -11.31
C PHE A 152 -4.08 3.69 -12.82
N ARG A 153 -4.09 4.91 -13.34
CA ARG A 153 -3.74 5.13 -14.75
C ARG A 153 -2.31 4.67 -14.99
N ARG A 154 -2.08 3.82 -15.99
CA ARG A 154 -0.77 3.19 -16.24
C ARG A 154 0.34 4.22 -16.46
N THR A 155 0.03 5.38 -17.03
CA THR A 155 1.00 6.48 -17.22
C THR A 155 1.52 7.13 -15.94
N LEU A 156 0.97 6.81 -14.78
CA LEU A 156 1.51 7.25 -13.48
C LEU A 156 2.76 6.47 -13.04
N PHE A 157 2.97 5.30 -13.64
CA PHE A 157 4.06 4.43 -13.24
C PHE A 157 5.34 4.77 -14.01
N ASP A 158 6.39 5.01 -13.26
CA ASP A 158 7.75 5.19 -13.71
C ASP A 158 8.73 4.52 -12.73
N GLU A 159 10.02 4.63 -12.98
CA GLU A 159 11.06 4.06 -12.12
C GLU A 159 10.97 4.59 -10.67
N TYR A 160 10.66 5.87 -10.51
CA TYR A 160 10.55 6.50 -9.19
C TYR A 160 9.32 5.99 -8.41
N THR A 161 8.15 5.92 -9.04
CA THR A 161 6.90 5.51 -8.38
C THR A 161 6.93 4.04 -7.96
N LEU A 162 7.63 3.20 -8.73
CA LEU A 162 7.76 1.76 -8.51
C LEU A 162 8.92 1.39 -7.57
N ARG A 163 9.88 2.31 -7.36
CA ARG A 163 11.04 2.06 -6.51
C ARG A 163 10.60 1.72 -5.08
N THR A 164 11.07 0.60 -4.56
CA THR A 164 10.97 0.27 -3.13
C THR A 164 12.25 -0.42 -2.67
N PRO A 165 12.97 0.14 -1.67
CA PRO A 165 14.12 -0.52 -1.10
C PRO A 165 13.75 -1.89 -0.51
N ARG A 166 14.64 -2.86 -0.64
CA ARG A 166 14.40 -4.24 -0.22
C ARG A 166 14.22 -4.37 1.30
N GLU A 167 14.76 -3.42 2.06
CA GLU A 167 14.63 -3.33 3.52
C GLU A 167 13.19 -3.01 3.96
N ILE A 168 12.38 -2.47 3.05
CA ILE A 168 10.98 -2.15 3.32
C ILE A 168 10.10 -3.38 3.03
N VAL A 169 10.01 -4.24 4.02
CA VAL A 169 9.23 -5.50 3.93
C VAL A 169 7.76 -5.33 4.34
N MET A 170 7.38 -4.19 4.91
CA MET A 170 6.00 -3.89 5.33
C MET A 170 5.66 -2.43 5.08
N GLY A 171 4.63 -2.18 4.29
CA GLY A 171 4.18 -0.83 3.97
C GLY A 171 4.77 -0.27 2.67
N GLU A 172 5.44 -1.12 1.88
CA GLU A 172 5.87 -0.83 0.51
C GLU A 172 4.70 -0.30 -0.32
N ASP A 173 3.52 -0.88 -0.14
CA ASP A 173 2.24 -0.46 -0.72
C ASP A 173 1.92 1.00 -0.45
N MET A 174 2.14 1.44 0.80
CA MET A 174 1.87 2.83 1.17
C MET A 174 2.86 3.78 0.49
N LEU A 175 4.13 3.40 0.37
CA LEU A 175 5.14 4.23 -0.29
C LEU A 175 4.83 4.38 -1.78
N MET A 176 4.52 3.28 -2.46
CA MET A 176 4.12 3.30 -3.87
C MET A 176 2.85 4.14 -4.07
N ASN A 177 1.81 3.91 -3.25
CA ASN A 177 0.58 4.71 -3.30
C ASN A 177 0.84 6.20 -3.07
N LEU A 178 1.76 6.54 -2.18
CA LEU A 178 2.09 7.93 -1.88
C LEU A 178 2.77 8.60 -3.08
N ARG A 179 3.74 7.93 -3.71
CA ARG A 179 4.40 8.42 -4.93
C ARG A 179 3.42 8.59 -6.08
N LEU A 180 2.56 7.60 -6.33
CA LEU A 180 1.48 7.70 -7.34
C LEU A 180 0.51 8.85 -7.04
N ALA A 181 0.19 9.10 -5.77
CA ALA A 181 -0.66 10.22 -5.38
C ALA A 181 0.02 11.59 -5.59
N PHE A 182 1.36 11.67 -5.55
CA PHE A 182 2.11 12.88 -5.89
C PHE A 182 2.36 13.03 -7.40
N ALA A 183 2.43 11.92 -8.14
CA ALA A 183 2.52 11.93 -9.60
C ALA A 183 1.24 12.46 -10.28
N SER A 184 0.08 12.41 -9.59
CA SER A 184 -1.18 12.94 -10.12
C SER A 184 -1.59 14.25 -9.44
N SER A 185 -2.00 15.22 -10.24
CA SER A 185 -2.67 16.45 -9.78
C SER A 185 -4.20 16.36 -9.84
N LYS A 186 -4.74 15.27 -10.41
CA LYS A 186 -6.18 15.09 -10.61
C LYS A 186 -6.88 14.59 -9.35
N PRO A 187 -8.17 14.87 -9.19
CA PRO A 187 -8.96 14.33 -8.09
C PRO A 187 -9.05 12.81 -8.13
N VAL A 188 -9.16 12.21 -6.95
CA VAL A 188 -9.32 10.77 -6.78
C VAL A 188 -10.79 10.42 -6.67
N ARG A 189 -11.26 9.48 -7.48
CA ARG A 189 -12.64 8.97 -7.43
C ARG A 189 -12.75 7.85 -6.40
N LEU A 190 -13.90 7.81 -5.71
CA LEU A 190 -14.20 6.79 -4.72
C LEU A 190 -15.38 5.95 -5.16
N VAL A 191 -15.23 4.63 -5.13
CA VAL A 191 -16.31 3.67 -5.41
C VAL A 191 -17.00 3.33 -4.10
N GLY A 192 -18.26 3.75 -3.98
CA GLY A 192 -19.11 3.45 -2.83
C GLY A 192 -19.73 2.04 -2.89
N GLY A 193 -20.49 1.69 -1.85
CA GLY A 193 -21.28 0.46 -1.79
C GLY A 193 -20.51 -0.74 -1.22
N ASN A 194 -20.63 -1.91 -1.85
CA ASN A 194 -20.00 -3.14 -1.38
C ASN A 194 -18.48 -3.11 -1.58
N SER A 195 -17.78 -4.00 -0.87
CA SER A 195 -16.34 -4.22 -1.07
C SER A 195 -16.04 -4.54 -2.55
N VAL A 196 -14.91 -4.05 -3.04
CA VAL A 196 -14.34 -4.41 -4.35
C VAL A 196 -13.20 -5.40 -4.23
N TYR A 197 -12.84 -5.78 -3.00
CA TYR A 197 -11.67 -6.62 -2.71
C TYR A 197 -11.91 -7.42 -1.43
N ASN A 198 -11.62 -8.71 -1.46
CA ASN A 198 -11.76 -9.60 -0.33
C ASN A 198 -10.38 -10.02 0.16
N TYR A 199 -9.94 -9.43 1.27
CA TYR A 199 -8.74 -9.83 1.97
C TYR A 199 -8.97 -11.13 2.72
N ILE A 200 -8.22 -12.20 2.38
CA ILE A 200 -8.32 -13.51 3.00
C ILE A 200 -7.26 -13.63 4.10
N GLN A 201 -7.71 -13.88 5.33
CA GLN A 201 -6.82 -14.08 6.45
C GLN A 201 -6.38 -15.54 6.56
N HIS A 202 -5.06 -15.76 6.58
CA HIS A 202 -4.46 -17.07 6.85
C HIS A 202 -3.15 -16.90 7.64
N GLY A 203 -2.62 -18.00 8.20
CA GLY A 203 -1.46 -17.94 9.10
C GLY A 203 -0.16 -17.45 8.45
N GLY A 204 -0.06 -17.46 7.13
CA GLY A 204 1.11 -17.01 6.37
C GLY A 204 1.12 -15.52 5.99
N ASN A 205 0.12 -14.73 6.42
CA ASN A 205 0.10 -13.31 6.11
C ASN A 205 1.21 -12.58 6.88
N ILE A 206 2.05 -11.81 6.19
CA ILE A 206 3.18 -11.05 6.77
C ILE A 206 2.74 -10.10 7.88
N THR A 207 1.51 -9.59 7.81
CA THR A 207 0.92 -8.71 8.83
C THR A 207 0.83 -9.33 10.22
N HIS A 208 0.86 -10.65 10.33
CA HIS A 208 0.81 -11.38 11.60
C HIS A 208 2.18 -11.60 12.23
N VAL A 209 3.23 -11.68 11.42
CA VAL A 209 4.59 -11.99 11.88
C VAL A 209 5.48 -10.76 12.01
N PHE A 210 5.13 -9.66 11.35
CA PHE A 210 5.93 -8.44 11.36
C PHE A 210 5.93 -7.74 12.72
N LYS A 211 7.13 -7.56 13.34
CA LYS A 211 7.34 -6.80 14.56
C LYS A 211 7.82 -5.38 14.22
N LEU A 212 7.01 -4.38 14.52
CA LEU A 212 7.37 -2.97 14.33
C LEU A 212 8.40 -2.55 15.39
N THR A 213 9.59 -2.12 14.95
CA THR A 213 10.68 -1.60 15.79
C THR A 213 10.91 -0.10 15.57
N ALA A 214 11.68 0.54 16.45
CA ALA A 214 12.09 1.94 16.29
C ALA A 214 12.97 2.14 15.06
N ASP A 215 13.91 1.23 14.82
CA ASP A 215 14.81 1.28 13.66
C ASP A 215 14.05 1.11 12.35
N TYR A 216 13.09 0.20 12.31
CA TYR A 216 12.24 0.05 11.12
C TYR A 216 11.42 1.32 10.84
N GLU A 217 10.79 1.92 11.85
CA GLU A 217 10.03 3.17 11.65
C GLU A 217 10.93 4.34 11.26
N HIS A 218 12.18 4.36 11.73
CA HIS A 218 13.19 5.34 11.32
C HIS A 218 13.52 5.22 9.82
N ILE A 219 13.86 4.01 9.33
CA ILE A 219 14.12 3.74 7.92
C ILE A 219 12.89 4.05 7.07
N PHE A 220 11.73 3.55 7.52
CA PHE A 220 10.46 3.76 6.82
C PHE A 220 10.05 5.23 6.72
N HIS A 221 10.38 6.04 7.74
CA HIS A 221 10.13 7.48 7.70
C HIS A 221 11.00 8.20 6.67
N LYS A 222 12.28 7.83 6.56
CA LYS A 222 13.15 8.36 5.51
C LYS A 222 12.60 8.08 4.11
N GLU A 223 12.18 6.84 3.85
CA GLU A 223 11.57 6.48 2.57
C GLU A 223 10.23 7.19 2.33
N ARG A 224 9.46 7.46 3.40
CA ARG A 224 8.24 8.26 3.31
C ARG A 224 8.54 9.73 2.95
N LEU A 225 9.58 10.32 3.51
CA LEU A 225 10.02 11.67 3.13
C LEU A 225 10.46 11.71 1.67
N LEU A 226 11.29 10.75 1.23
CA LEU A 226 11.69 10.61 -0.17
C LEU A 226 10.51 10.35 -1.13
N SER A 227 9.36 9.90 -0.62
CA SER A 227 8.14 9.69 -1.41
C SER A 227 7.25 10.93 -1.50
N ILE A 228 7.66 12.05 -0.94
CA ILE A 228 6.95 13.34 -0.94
C ILE A 228 7.91 14.38 -1.53
N PRO A 229 7.50 15.18 -2.52
CA PRO A 229 8.30 16.29 -3.01
C PRO A 229 8.75 17.23 -1.87
N GLU A 230 10.01 17.67 -1.89
CA GLU A 230 10.61 18.43 -0.80
C GLU A 230 9.82 19.73 -0.48
N GLU A 231 9.34 20.41 -1.49
CA GLU A 231 8.51 21.60 -1.39
C GLU A 231 7.17 21.37 -0.67
N GLU A 232 6.70 20.13 -0.63
CA GLU A 232 5.46 19.73 0.06
C GLU A 232 5.71 19.25 1.51
N HIS A 233 6.96 19.05 1.94
CA HIS A 233 7.28 18.53 3.28
C HIS A 233 6.66 19.38 4.39
N ALA A 234 6.80 20.70 4.34
CA ALA A 234 6.25 21.60 5.36
C ALA A 234 4.72 21.44 5.49
N ARG A 235 4.02 21.25 4.38
CA ARG A 235 2.56 21.07 4.34
C ARG A 235 2.10 19.76 5.01
N TYR A 236 2.86 18.68 4.83
CA TYR A 236 2.46 17.36 5.33
C TYR A 236 3.14 16.97 6.65
N MET A 237 4.16 17.72 7.12
CA MET A 237 4.85 17.45 8.37
C MET A 237 3.93 17.26 9.58
N PRO A 238 2.88 18.08 9.81
CA PRO A 238 1.97 17.86 10.95
C PRO A 238 1.26 16.50 10.91
N VAL A 239 0.96 16.00 9.71
CA VAL A 239 0.31 14.69 9.51
C VAL A 239 1.30 13.55 9.70
N MET A 240 2.55 13.74 9.27
CA MET A 240 3.63 12.78 9.48
C MET A 240 3.97 12.62 10.96
N ILE A 241 4.10 13.71 11.70
CA ILE A 241 4.30 13.69 13.15
C ILE A 241 3.15 12.96 13.84
N TYR A 242 1.89 13.26 13.49
CA TYR A 242 0.73 12.55 14.04
C TYR A 242 0.83 11.03 13.81
N ARG A 243 1.24 10.58 12.63
CA ARG A 243 1.45 9.16 12.35
C ARG A 243 2.58 8.58 13.17
N ARG A 244 3.74 9.25 13.23
CA ARG A 244 4.92 8.82 14.01
C ARG A 244 4.59 8.70 15.50
N LEU A 245 3.83 9.62 16.07
CA LEU A 245 3.32 9.51 17.45
C LEU A 245 2.44 8.26 17.66
N ARG A 246 1.61 7.90 16.68
CA ARG A 246 0.85 6.65 16.74
C ARG A 246 1.75 5.40 16.69
N MET A 247 2.81 5.42 15.89
CA MET A 247 3.77 4.32 15.82
C MET A 247 4.58 4.25 17.11
N LEU A 248 5.07 5.38 17.63
CA LEU A 248 5.75 5.43 18.94
C LEU A 248 4.90 4.81 20.05
N ARG A 249 3.60 5.08 20.10
CA ARG A 249 2.70 4.46 21.07
C ARG A 249 2.66 2.93 20.97
N ARG A 250 2.72 2.38 19.76
CA ARG A 250 2.75 0.92 19.53
C ARG A 250 4.09 0.34 19.96
N ILE A 251 5.19 0.96 19.52
CA ILE A 251 6.56 0.55 19.85
C ILE A 251 6.79 0.62 21.35
N LEU A 252 6.36 1.69 22.03
CA LEU A 252 6.51 1.86 23.48
C LEU A 252 5.79 0.75 24.27
N ARG A 253 4.62 0.29 23.81
CA ARG A 253 3.93 -0.84 24.46
C ARG A 253 4.71 -2.16 24.36
N CYS A 254 5.40 -2.39 23.24
CA CYS A 254 6.27 -3.54 23.06
C CYS A 254 7.53 -3.38 23.92
N ALA A 255 8.18 -2.22 23.87
CA ALA A 255 9.38 -1.93 24.66
C ALA A 255 9.15 -2.06 26.19
N GLN A 256 7.94 -1.70 26.67
CA GLN A 256 7.56 -1.91 28.07
C GLN A 256 7.46 -3.39 28.46
N LYS A 257 7.03 -4.26 27.54
CA LYS A 257 6.97 -5.70 27.76
C LYS A 257 8.35 -6.37 27.69
N ASP A 258 9.19 -5.86 26.79
CA ASP A 258 10.50 -6.42 26.48
C ASP A 258 11.62 -5.78 27.35
N ASN A 259 11.32 -4.85 28.26
CA ASN A 259 12.25 -4.07 29.08
C ASN A 259 13.29 -3.24 28.28
N THR A 260 12.93 -2.80 27.07
CA THR A 260 13.80 -2.02 26.17
C THR A 260 13.41 -0.54 26.05
N VAL A 261 12.79 0.03 27.09
CA VAL A 261 12.29 1.42 27.08
C VAL A 261 13.44 2.43 26.97
N GLU A 262 14.60 2.18 27.60
CA GLU A 262 15.76 3.07 27.53
C GLU A 262 16.39 3.08 26.13
N GLU A 263 16.48 1.91 25.49
CA GLU A 263 16.93 1.80 24.10
C GLU A 263 16.02 2.59 23.16
N LEU A 264 14.69 2.46 23.34
CA LEU A 264 13.73 3.25 22.58
C LEU A 264 13.91 4.75 22.79
N ARG A 265 14.16 5.18 24.05
CA ARG A 265 14.34 6.60 24.40
C ARG A 265 15.51 7.25 23.67
N THR A 266 16.63 6.53 23.53
CA THR A 266 17.86 6.99 22.89
C THR A 266 17.90 6.72 21.38
N SER A 267 16.86 6.06 20.82
CA SER A 267 16.82 5.69 19.40
C SER A 267 16.79 6.91 18.46
N ALA A 268 17.32 6.73 17.25
CA ALA A 268 17.25 7.72 16.17
C ALA A 268 15.81 8.14 15.87
N PHE A 269 14.88 7.19 15.88
CA PHE A 269 13.46 7.44 15.68
C PHE A 269 12.89 8.48 16.66
N VAL A 270 13.16 8.35 17.96
CA VAL A 270 12.68 9.30 18.99
C VAL A 270 13.35 10.64 18.89
N LYS A 271 14.67 10.68 18.67
CA LYS A 271 15.42 11.93 18.48
C LYS A 271 14.93 12.75 17.30
N GLU A 272 14.75 12.14 16.15
CA GLU A 272 14.20 12.81 14.96
C GLU A 272 12.76 13.27 15.17
N LEU A 273 11.92 12.43 15.79
CA LEU A 273 10.53 12.81 16.07
C LEU A 273 10.45 14.05 16.98
N LEU A 274 11.34 14.15 17.98
CA LEU A 274 11.45 15.32 18.83
C LEU A 274 11.89 16.55 18.04
N ALA A 275 12.91 16.43 17.18
CA ALA A 275 13.35 17.51 16.30
C ALA A 275 12.20 18.02 15.40
N ASP A 276 11.44 17.12 14.76
CA ASP A 276 10.28 17.46 13.93
C ASP A 276 9.21 18.20 14.72
N ILE A 277 8.91 17.73 15.94
CA ILE A 277 7.93 18.35 16.85
C ILE A 277 8.34 19.79 17.16
N HIS A 278 9.62 20.03 17.49
CA HIS A 278 10.16 21.35 17.80
C HIS A 278 10.15 22.25 16.57
N ALA A 279 10.61 21.76 15.43
CA ALA A 279 10.73 22.54 14.19
C ALA A 279 9.41 23.18 13.74
N ILE A 280 8.28 22.48 13.90
CA ILE A 280 6.97 23.02 13.51
C ILE A 280 6.13 23.51 14.69
N ARG A 281 6.71 23.59 15.89
CA ARG A 281 5.98 23.93 17.14
C ARG A 281 4.71 23.10 17.28
N TYR A 282 4.81 21.77 17.06
CA TYR A 282 3.67 20.87 17.12
C TYR A 282 3.10 20.83 18.54
N THR A 283 1.85 21.27 18.72
CA THR A 283 1.26 21.50 20.04
C THR A 283 0.65 20.22 20.62
N PHE A 284 0.78 20.06 21.93
CA PHE A 284 0.21 18.98 22.75
C PHE A 284 -1.29 18.72 22.47
N TRP A 285 -2.08 19.76 22.23
CA TRP A 285 -3.52 19.66 22.00
C TRP A 285 -3.94 18.86 20.76
N ARG A 286 -3.05 18.69 19.81
CA ARG A 286 -3.31 17.89 18.60
C ARG A 286 -3.21 16.38 18.82
N TYR A 287 -2.59 15.93 19.95
CA TYR A 287 -2.44 14.52 20.28
C TYR A 287 -2.54 14.31 21.81
N PRO A 288 -3.75 14.06 22.35
CA PRO A 288 -4.04 14.11 23.80
C PRO A 288 -3.57 12.87 24.58
N HIS A 289 -2.38 12.35 24.32
CA HIS A 289 -1.82 11.21 25.05
C HIS A 289 -0.72 11.65 26.03
N TRP A 290 -1.09 12.08 27.23
CA TRP A 290 -0.18 12.57 28.27
C TRP A 290 0.99 11.62 28.60
N ARG A 291 0.78 10.28 28.56
CA ARG A 291 1.84 9.28 28.82
C ARG A 291 2.94 9.34 27.76
N LEU A 292 2.56 9.57 26.50
CA LEU A 292 3.50 9.69 25.39
C LEU A 292 4.30 10.97 25.50
N TRP A 293 3.67 12.08 25.85
CA TRP A 293 4.36 13.35 26.07
C TRP A 293 5.31 13.29 27.27
N ARG A 294 4.93 12.63 28.36
CA ARG A 294 5.82 12.38 29.51
C ARG A 294 7.05 11.56 29.11
N PHE A 295 6.88 10.53 28.27
CA PHE A 295 7.99 9.76 27.71
C PHE A 295 8.91 10.63 26.87
N LEU A 296 8.35 11.42 25.92
CA LEU A 296 9.13 12.32 25.06
C LEU A 296 9.87 13.40 25.84
N ALA A 297 9.23 13.99 26.85
CA ALA A 297 9.89 14.99 27.73
C ALA A 297 11.08 14.41 28.51
N SER A 298 11.07 13.12 28.83
CA SER A 298 12.20 12.43 29.48
C SER A 298 13.29 11.99 28.50
N ALA A 299 12.98 11.87 27.21
CA ALA A 299 13.93 11.51 26.16
C ALA A 299 14.71 12.73 25.61
N GLY A 300 14.20 13.94 25.84
CA GLY A 300 14.85 15.21 25.43
C GLY A 300 15.84 15.77 26.47
N LYS A 301 16.00 15.09 27.59
CA LYS A 301 17.00 15.40 28.65
C LYS A 301 18.21 14.50 28.51
#